data_a167a0f000327d04266c87c3c3fce576
#
_entry.id   a167a0f000327d04266c87c3c3fce576
#
_cell.length_a   1.000
_cell.length_b   1.000
_cell.length_c   1.000
_cell.angle_alpha   90.00
_cell.angle_beta   90.00
_cell.angle_gamma   90.00
#
_symmetry.space_group_name_H-M   'P 1'
#
loop_
_entity.id
_entity.type
_entity.pdbx_description
1 polymer ?
#
loop_
_entity_poly.entity_id
_entity_poly.type
_entity_poly.pdbx_seq_one_letter_code
_entity_poly.pdbx_strand_id
1 'polypeptide(L)'
;IRRPPRSTLFPYTTLFRSGRLTRVSASSGIQFSSDNGKNKEEKNDRLNGHYDEYMDFDVPWSISLDYTFSYSKNYSRNTAPGAKKPLSSNTISQMVRINGNFSLTPKWKIGYSTGYDFQQKEVTATSFNLTRDLHCWEMTFSCIPFGTHQSYNFQINVRSSLLKDLKLTKRDSWYDRR
;
A
#
# COMPACT_ATOMS: atom_id res chain seq x y z
N ILE A 1 -5.15 42.25 -65.75
CA ILE A 1 -5.72 40.95 -65.25
C ILE A 1 -5.19 40.72 -63.85
N ARG A 2 -6.02 40.97 -62.79
CA ARG A 2 -5.68 40.73 -61.40
C ARG A 2 -5.89 39.23 -61.10
N ARG A 3 -4.85 38.54 -60.63
CA ARG A 3 -4.95 37.15 -60.17
C ARG A 3 -5.77 37.11 -58.87
N PRO A 4 -6.69 36.19 -58.71
CA PRO A 4 -7.44 36.04 -57.48
C PRO A 4 -6.52 35.60 -56.33
N PRO A 5 -6.81 36.01 -55.07
CA PRO A 5 -6.02 35.62 -53.92
C PRO A 5 -6.10 34.08 -53.74
N ARG A 6 -4.94 33.45 -53.59
CA ARG A 6 -4.85 32.04 -53.21
C ARG A 6 -5.53 31.88 -51.85
N SER A 7 -6.63 31.18 -51.83
CA SER A 7 -7.22 30.72 -50.59
C SER A 7 -6.18 29.90 -49.84
N THR A 8 -5.77 30.37 -48.69
CA THR A 8 -4.98 29.59 -47.74
C THR A 8 -5.91 28.51 -47.15
N LEU A 9 -6.03 27.39 -47.88
CA LEU A 9 -6.55 26.18 -47.28
C LEU A 9 -5.64 25.85 -46.10
N PHE A 10 -6.23 25.82 -44.94
CA PHE A 10 -5.58 25.35 -43.71
C PHE A 10 -4.93 23.99 -43.99
N PRO A 11 -3.63 23.84 -43.74
CA PRO A 11 -3.00 22.55 -43.91
C PRO A 11 -3.60 21.60 -42.87
N TYR A 12 -4.32 20.59 -43.36
CA TYR A 12 -4.92 19.50 -42.55
C TYR A 12 -3.91 18.75 -41.67
N THR A 13 -2.63 19.03 -41.84
CA THR A 13 -1.53 18.41 -41.09
C THR A 13 -1.38 18.92 -39.63
N THR A 14 -2.10 19.96 -39.24
CA THR A 14 -2.02 20.47 -37.85
C THR A 14 -3.08 19.87 -36.92
N LEU A 15 -4.08 19.18 -37.44
CA LEU A 15 -5.18 18.59 -36.64
C LEU A 15 -4.82 17.27 -35.98
N PHE A 16 -3.72 16.62 -36.34
CA PHE A 16 -3.27 15.35 -35.75
C PHE A 16 -1.95 15.45 -34.95
N ARG A 17 -1.62 16.60 -34.43
CA ARG A 17 -0.67 16.66 -33.34
C ARG A 17 -1.42 16.26 -32.05
N SER A 18 -1.85 15.00 -32.01
CA SER A 18 -2.24 14.32 -30.78
C SER A 18 -1.19 14.62 -29.73
N GLY A 19 -1.65 15.00 -28.54
CA GLY A 19 -0.82 15.45 -27.44
C GLY A 19 0.37 14.51 -27.19
N ARG A 20 1.48 15.05 -26.72
CA ARG A 20 2.63 14.24 -26.33
C ARG A 20 2.28 13.48 -25.06
N LEU A 21 2.38 12.16 -25.08
CA LEU A 21 2.23 11.34 -23.89
C LEU A 21 3.38 11.66 -22.93
N THR A 22 3.05 12.33 -21.83
CA THR A 22 4.01 12.74 -20.79
C THR A 22 3.95 11.86 -19.56
N ARG A 23 2.79 11.24 -19.30
CA ARG A 23 2.60 10.37 -18.13
C ARG A 23 1.61 9.26 -18.43
N VAL A 24 1.94 8.06 -17.97
CA VAL A 24 1.05 6.90 -17.90
C VAL A 24 1.15 6.34 -16.50
N SER A 25 0.03 6.08 -15.88
CA SER A 25 -0.02 5.37 -14.60
C SER A 25 -1.09 4.28 -14.66
N ALA A 26 -0.76 3.13 -14.14
CA ALA A 26 -1.67 2.01 -14.00
C ALA A 26 -1.53 1.44 -12.59
N SER A 27 -2.64 1.11 -11.96
CA SER A 27 -2.67 0.44 -10.68
C SER A 27 -3.63 -0.73 -10.75
N SER A 28 -3.25 -1.83 -10.11
CA SER A 28 -4.07 -3.04 -9.98
C SER A 28 -3.95 -3.52 -8.55
N GLY A 29 -5.08 -3.85 -7.94
CA GLY A 29 -5.15 -4.40 -6.59
C GLY A 29 -5.94 -5.69 -6.57
N ILE A 30 -5.49 -6.66 -5.79
CA ILE A 30 -6.17 -7.93 -5.54
C ILE A 30 -6.28 -8.07 -4.04
N GLN A 31 -7.47 -8.45 -3.58
CA GLN A 31 -7.72 -8.71 -2.17
C GLN A 31 -8.17 -10.16 -1.99
N PHE A 32 -7.53 -10.82 -1.05
CA PHE A 32 -7.88 -12.16 -0.58
C PHE A 32 -8.37 -12.03 0.86
N SER A 33 -9.45 -12.72 1.19
CA SER A 33 -9.96 -12.79 2.55
C SER A 33 -10.51 -14.16 2.85
N SER A 34 -10.41 -14.59 4.11
CA SER A 34 -11.14 -15.78 4.54
C SER A 34 -12.61 -15.39 4.67
N ASP A 35 -13.46 -16.02 3.85
CA ASP A 35 -14.90 -15.78 3.84
C ASP A 35 -15.56 -16.63 4.94
N ASN A 36 -15.59 -16.08 6.14
CA ASN A 36 -16.11 -16.75 7.33
C ASN A 36 -17.64 -16.64 7.49
N GLY A 37 -18.35 -16.20 6.46
CA GLY A 37 -19.78 -15.87 6.64
C GLY A 37 -20.77 -16.79 5.97
N LYS A 38 -20.41 -17.56 4.96
CA LYS A 38 -21.42 -18.16 4.06
C LYS A 38 -21.57 -19.66 4.08
N ASN A 39 -20.70 -20.43 4.72
CA ASN A 39 -20.75 -21.89 4.66
C ASN A 39 -20.96 -22.60 6.00
N LYS A 40 -21.48 -21.90 7.01
CA LYS A 40 -21.76 -22.57 8.31
C LYS A 40 -22.98 -23.47 8.30
N GLU A 41 -23.91 -23.27 7.38
CA GLU A 41 -25.15 -24.08 7.38
C GLU A 41 -25.02 -25.45 6.66
N GLU A 42 -24.13 -25.58 5.69
CA GLU A 42 -24.01 -26.86 4.93
C GLU A 42 -23.01 -27.88 5.51
N LYS A 43 -22.13 -27.47 6.42
CA LYS A 43 -21.15 -28.39 7.02
C LYS A 43 -21.64 -29.16 8.24
N ASN A 44 -22.74 -28.74 8.84
CA ASN A 44 -23.24 -29.37 10.08
C ASN A 44 -23.94 -30.72 9.87
N ASP A 45 -24.29 -31.05 8.63
CA ASP A 45 -25.06 -32.30 8.36
C ASP A 45 -24.19 -33.51 7.99
N ARG A 46 -22.89 -33.37 7.81
CA ARG A 46 -22.03 -34.48 7.30
C ARG A 46 -21.06 -35.11 8.30
N LEU A 47 -20.99 -34.62 9.53
CA LEU A 47 -19.97 -35.06 10.48
C LEU A 47 -20.55 -35.36 11.87
N ASN A 48 -21.56 -36.24 11.92
CA ASN A 48 -21.95 -36.88 13.16
C ASN A 48 -20.97 -38.03 13.49
N GLY A 49 -19.89 -37.75 14.17
CA GLY A 49 -19.00 -38.77 14.71
C GLY A 49 -17.55 -38.28 14.84
N HIS A 50 -17.14 -37.95 16.03
CA HIS A 50 -15.82 -37.55 16.50
C HIS A 50 -15.55 -36.04 16.48
N TYR A 51 -16.21 -35.31 17.38
CA TYR A 51 -16.12 -33.84 17.49
C TYR A 51 -15.20 -33.32 18.60
N ASP A 52 -14.45 -34.17 19.29
CA ASP A 52 -13.76 -33.73 20.51
C ASP A 52 -12.28 -33.33 20.31
N GLU A 53 -11.72 -33.38 19.08
CA GLU A 53 -10.27 -33.18 18.95
C GLU A 53 -9.81 -32.12 17.92
N TYR A 54 -10.71 -31.51 17.14
CA TYR A 54 -10.35 -30.44 16.21
C TYR A 54 -11.03 -29.14 16.61
N MET A 55 -10.31 -28.26 17.30
CA MET A 55 -10.67 -26.86 17.36
C MET A 55 -10.53 -26.28 15.95
N ASP A 56 -11.64 -26.06 15.28
CA ASP A 56 -11.69 -25.31 14.02
C ASP A 56 -11.34 -23.86 14.33
N PHE A 57 -10.06 -23.50 14.20
CA PHE A 57 -9.59 -22.13 14.33
C PHE A 57 -10.03 -21.37 13.09
N ASP A 58 -11.25 -20.89 13.13
CA ASP A 58 -11.79 -19.96 12.14
C ASP A 58 -11.06 -18.60 12.28
N VAL A 59 -9.87 -18.51 11.68
CA VAL A 59 -9.02 -17.32 11.74
C VAL A 59 -9.40 -16.37 10.61
N PRO A 60 -10.11 -15.26 10.90
CA PRO A 60 -10.39 -14.28 9.87
C PRO A 60 -9.08 -13.58 9.46
N TRP A 61 -8.78 -13.63 8.17
CA TRP A 61 -7.64 -12.94 7.60
C TRP A 61 -8.00 -12.23 6.30
N SER A 62 -7.27 -11.18 6.01
CA SER A 62 -7.33 -10.49 4.73
C SER A 62 -5.94 -10.09 4.28
N ILE A 63 -5.64 -10.30 3.01
CA ILE A 63 -4.40 -9.90 2.38
C ILE A 63 -4.75 -9.09 1.14
N SER A 64 -4.22 -7.88 1.03
CA SER A 64 -4.29 -7.08 -0.19
C SER A 64 -2.90 -6.97 -0.82
N LEU A 65 -2.86 -7.10 -2.12
CA LEU A 65 -1.68 -6.91 -2.96
C LEU A 65 -1.99 -5.83 -3.98
N ASP A 66 -1.27 -4.72 -3.91
CA ASP A 66 -1.45 -3.57 -4.77
C ASP A 66 -0.19 -3.37 -5.62
N TYR A 67 -0.34 -3.39 -6.94
CA TYR A 67 0.73 -3.07 -7.88
C TYR A 67 0.48 -1.72 -8.52
N THR A 68 1.49 -0.88 -8.51
CA THR A 68 1.45 0.44 -9.14
C THR A 68 2.59 0.57 -10.14
N PHE A 69 2.24 0.92 -11.36
CA PHE A 69 3.16 1.27 -12.43
C PHE A 69 2.99 2.74 -12.80
N SER A 70 4.07 3.46 -12.95
CA SER A 70 4.07 4.85 -13.37
C SER A 70 5.24 5.10 -14.34
N TYR A 71 4.90 5.63 -15.50
CA TYR A 71 5.86 6.13 -16.48
C TYR A 71 5.67 7.63 -16.62
N SER A 72 6.74 8.39 -16.49
CA SER A 72 6.73 9.83 -16.75
C SER A 72 7.89 10.23 -17.67
N LYS A 73 7.58 11.09 -18.62
CA LYS A 73 8.56 11.68 -19.52
C LYS A 73 8.54 13.19 -19.37
N ASN A 74 9.62 13.71 -18.81
CA ASN A 74 9.80 15.14 -18.58
C ASN A 74 10.64 15.71 -19.73
N TYR A 75 10.16 16.82 -20.30
CA TYR A 75 10.88 17.59 -21.30
C TYR A 75 11.38 18.88 -20.67
N SER A 76 12.67 19.01 -20.53
CA SER A 76 13.30 20.26 -20.11
C SER A 76 13.78 21.04 -21.32
N ARG A 77 13.54 22.36 -21.30
CA ARG A 77 14.10 23.24 -22.32
C ARG A 77 15.61 23.32 -22.08
N ASN A 78 16.39 22.90 -23.09
CA ASN A 78 17.82 23.06 -23.04
C ASN A 78 18.15 24.54 -23.33
N THR A 79 18.64 25.27 -22.33
CA THR A 79 18.99 26.70 -22.41
C THR A 79 20.41 26.92 -22.90
N ALA A 80 21.16 25.89 -23.22
CA ALA A 80 22.54 26.03 -23.75
C ALA A 80 22.53 26.68 -25.13
N PRO A 81 23.43 27.61 -25.41
CA PRO A 81 23.55 28.25 -26.72
C PRO A 81 23.84 27.20 -27.81
N GLY A 82 22.95 27.11 -28.80
CA GLY A 82 23.06 26.15 -29.91
C GLY A 82 22.32 24.81 -29.73
N ALA A 83 21.66 24.57 -28.62
CA ALA A 83 20.91 23.34 -28.39
C ALA A 83 19.59 23.32 -29.17
N LYS A 84 19.50 22.49 -30.19
CA LYS A 84 18.31 22.33 -31.04
C LYS A 84 17.27 21.33 -30.51
N LYS A 85 17.60 20.52 -29.50
CA LYS A 85 16.70 19.46 -29.00
C LYS A 85 16.42 19.64 -27.50
N PRO A 86 15.15 19.51 -27.07
CA PRO A 86 14.83 19.48 -25.64
C PRO A 86 15.48 18.27 -24.98
N LEU A 87 16.02 18.45 -23.79
CA LEU A 87 16.49 17.36 -22.96
C LEU A 87 15.26 16.60 -22.45
N SER A 88 15.19 15.31 -22.70
CA SER A 88 14.10 14.48 -22.20
C SER A 88 14.64 13.48 -21.17
N SER A 89 14.01 13.43 -20.01
CA SER A 89 14.25 12.43 -18.98
C SER A 89 13.04 11.51 -18.86
N ASN A 90 13.29 10.22 -18.88
CA ASN A 90 12.27 9.19 -18.67
C ASN A 90 12.44 8.63 -17.26
N THR A 91 11.34 8.57 -16.51
CA THR A 91 11.30 7.95 -15.18
C THR A 91 10.25 6.86 -15.20
N ILE A 92 10.63 5.65 -14.84
CA ILE A 92 9.75 4.51 -14.64
C ILE A 92 9.77 4.23 -13.15
N SER A 93 8.60 4.10 -12.55
CA SER A 93 8.46 3.68 -11.15
C SER A 93 7.49 2.50 -11.08
N GLN A 94 7.91 1.45 -10.42
CA GLN A 94 7.14 0.24 -10.21
C GLN A 94 7.19 -0.11 -8.73
N MET A 95 6.03 -0.29 -8.11
CA MET A 95 5.93 -0.61 -6.70
C MET A 95 4.88 -1.69 -6.48
N VAL A 96 5.20 -2.64 -5.62
CA VAL A 96 4.25 -3.59 -5.05
C VAL A 96 4.07 -3.26 -3.59
N ARG A 97 2.83 -3.25 -3.12
CA ARG A 97 2.48 -3.14 -1.70
C ARG A 97 1.66 -4.34 -1.29
N ILE A 98 1.98 -4.87 -0.12
CA ILE A 98 1.30 -6.00 0.48
C ILE A 98 0.83 -5.55 1.87
N ASN A 99 -0.46 -5.69 2.13
CA ASN A 99 -1.04 -5.47 3.45
C ASN A 99 -1.74 -6.74 3.88
N GLY A 100 -1.52 -7.15 5.11
CA GLY A 100 -2.14 -8.32 5.71
C GLY A 100 -2.75 -7.99 7.05
N ASN A 101 -3.95 -8.49 7.31
CA ASN A 101 -4.60 -8.44 8.60
C ASN A 101 -5.00 -9.85 8.99
N PHE A 102 -4.64 -10.25 10.20
CA PHE A 102 -4.88 -11.58 10.74
C PHE A 102 -5.47 -11.44 12.14
N SER A 103 -6.57 -12.10 12.40
CA SER A 103 -7.16 -12.16 13.74
C SER A 103 -7.01 -13.59 14.26
N LEU A 104 -5.84 -13.90 14.88
CA LEU A 104 -5.54 -15.23 15.40
C LEU A 104 -6.59 -15.73 16.41
N THR A 105 -7.16 -14.81 17.16
CA THR A 105 -8.29 -15.03 18.06
C THR A 105 -9.10 -13.74 18.09
N PRO A 106 -10.34 -13.73 18.63
CA PRO A 106 -11.10 -12.51 18.81
C PRO A 106 -10.35 -11.41 19.58
N LYS A 107 -9.36 -11.81 20.39
CA LYS A 107 -8.55 -10.91 21.23
C LYS A 107 -7.19 -10.54 20.63
N TRP A 108 -6.71 -11.24 19.60
CA TRP A 108 -5.43 -11.01 18.97
C TRP A 108 -5.59 -10.57 17.53
N LYS A 109 -5.14 -9.39 17.21
CA LYS A 109 -5.14 -8.83 15.87
C LYS A 109 -3.72 -8.46 15.45
N ILE A 110 -3.33 -8.90 14.28
CA ILE A 110 -2.01 -8.67 13.69
C ILE A 110 -2.22 -7.95 12.36
N GLY A 111 -1.57 -6.81 12.20
CA GLY A 111 -1.49 -6.08 10.94
C GLY A 111 -0.05 -6.09 10.44
N TYR A 112 0.13 -6.33 9.17
CA TYR A 112 1.42 -6.29 8.49
C TYR A 112 1.29 -5.49 7.20
N SER A 113 2.22 -4.59 6.95
CA SER A 113 2.30 -3.82 5.72
C SER A 113 3.74 -3.73 5.25
N THR A 114 3.98 -4.04 4.00
CA THR A 114 5.29 -3.93 3.36
C THR A 114 5.13 -3.53 1.91
N GLY A 115 6.19 -3.04 1.30
CA GLY A 115 6.24 -2.77 -0.12
C GLY A 115 7.62 -3.04 -0.68
N TYR A 116 7.70 -3.15 -2.00
CA TYR A 116 8.94 -3.33 -2.73
C TYR A 116 9.00 -2.37 -3.91
N ASP A 117 10.07 -1.58 -3.99
CA ASP A 117 10.36 -0.69 -5.11
C ASP A 117 11.32 -1.41 -6.07
N PHE A 118 10.84 -1.68 -7.29
CA PHE A 118 11.65 -2.37 -8.31
C PHE A 118 12.74 -1.49 -8.90
N GLN A 119 12.61 -0.18 -8.84
CA GLN A 119 13.60 0.73 -9.38
C GLN A 119 14.78 0.88 -8.43
N GLN A 120 14.50 1.03 -7.14
CA GLN A 120 15.52 1.12 -6.10
C GLN A 120 16.02 -0.27 -5.66
N LYS A 121 15.27 -1.34 -6.00
CA LYS A 121 15.52 -2.72 -5.56
C LYS A 121 15.57 -2.86 -4.05
N GLU A 122 14.75 -2.08 -3.37
CA GLU A 122 14.69 -2.02 -1.92
C GLU A 122 13.28 -2.30 -1.41
N VAL A 123 13.24 -2.88 -0.21
CA VAL A 123 11.99 -3.02 0.54
C VAL A 123 11.64 -1.66 1.11
N THR A 124 10.44 -1.18 0.84
CA THR A 124 9.94 0.06 1.42
C THR A 124 9.64 -0.13 2.90
N ALA A 125 9.24 0.95 3.58
CA ALA A 125 8.93 0.88 5.00
C ALA A 125 7.97 -0.28 5.31
N THR A 126 8.46 -1.23 6.10
CA THR A 126 7.68 -2.37 6.59
C THR A 126 7.17 -2.03 7.97
N SER A 127 5.88 -2.22 8.21
CA SER A 127 5.29 -2.01 9.52
C SER A 127 4.58 -3.27 10.00
N PHE A 128 4.72 -3.54 11.28
CA PHE A 128 4.05 -4.63 11.97
C PHE A 128 3.29 -4.05 13.17
N ASN A 129 2.02 -4.37 13.27
CA ASN A 129 1.15 -3.93 14.35
C ASN A 129 0.49 -5.15 15.00
N LEU A 130 0.58 -5.21 16.30
CA LEU A 130 -0.02 -6.25 17.12
C LEU A 130 -0.91 -5.59 18.18
N THR A 131 -2.16 -5.99 18.21
CA THR A 131 -3.11 -5.54 19.23
C THR A 131 -3.65 -6.74 19.96
N ARG A 132 -3.66 -6.66 21.30
CA ARG A 132 -4.23 -7.69 22.16
C ARG A 132 -5.19 -7.07 23.15
N ASP A 133 -6.38 -7.63 23.20
CA ASP A 133 -7.38 -7.30 24.20
C ASP A 133 -7.19 -8.20 25.44
N LEU A 134 -6.91 -7.58 26.57
CA LEU A 134 -6.60 -8.22 27.86
C LEU A 134 -7.71 -7.94 28.87
N HIS A 135 -8.97 -8.09 28.48
CA HIS A 135 -10.14 -7.89 29.30
C HIS A 135 -10.32 -6.43 29.80
N CYS A 136 -9.54 -5.99 30.77
CA CYS A 136 -9.56 -4.62 31.29
C CYS A 136 -8.47 -3.72 30.68
N TRP A 137 -7.53 -4.30 29.95
CA TRP A 137 -6.38 -3.64 29.36
C TRP A 137 -6.34 -3.89 27.87
N GLU A 138 -5.76 -2.97 27.14
CA GLU A 138 -5.45 -3.10 25.73
C GLU A 138 -3.93 -2.95 25.55
N MET A 139 -3.32 -3.93 24.91
CA MET A 139 -1.92 -3.91 24.54
C MET A 139 -1.79 -3.64 23.04
N THR A 140 -0.99 -2.65 22.70
CA THR A 140 -0.63 -2.34 21.31
C THR A 140 0.87 -2.36 21.18
N PHE A 141 1.37 -3.11 20.21
CA PHE A 141 2.77 -3.10 19.80
C PHE A 141 2.84 -2.76 18.32
N SER A 142 3.63 -1.76 17.98
CA SER A 142 3.92 -1.40 16.61
C SER A 142 5.43 -1.30 16.40
N CYS A 143 5.93 -1.84 15.30
CA CYS A 143 7.34 -1.72 14.96
C CYS A 143 7.55 -1.53 13.46
N ILE A 144 8.63 -0.82 13.13
CA ILE A 144 9.19 -0.67 11.81
C ILE A 144 10.59 -1.29 11.85
N PRO A 145 10.72 -2.59 11.48
CA PRO A 145 11.98 -3.32 11.64
C PRO A 145 13.06 -2.95 10.61
N PHE A 146 12.65 -2.44 9.44
CA PHE A 146 13.55 -2.16 8.32
C PHE A 146 13.36 -0.74 7.80
N GLY A 147 14.41 -0.19 7.19
CA GLY A 147 14.40 1.15 6.59
C GLY A 147 15.23 2.15 7.38
N THR A 148 15.19 3.41 6.96
CA THR A 148 15.94 4.52 7.57
C THR A 148 15.40 4.94 8.93
N HIS A 149 14.15 4.61 9.23
CA HIS A 149 13.43 5.03 10.44
C HIS A 149 12.92 3.81 11.21
N GLN A 150 13.86 2.99 11.69
CA GLN A 150 13.54 1.84 12.54
C GLN A 150 13.03 2.33 13.89
N SER A 151 11.91 1.80 14.33
CA SER A 151 11.30 2.20 15.60
C SER A 151 10.38 1.12 16.12
N TYR A 152 10.20 1.08 17.43
CA TYR A 152 9.14 0.32 18.04
C TYR A 152 8.40 1.17 19.07
N ASN A 153 7.12 0.88 19.21
CA ASN A 153 6.26 1.48 20.21
C ASN A 153 5.45 0.37 20.89
N PHE A 154 5.59 0.28 22.18
CA PHE A 154 4.82 -0.63 23.01
C PHE A 154 3.96 0.17 23.96
N GLN A 155 2.67 -0.12 24.01
CA GLN A 155 1.72 0.60 24.84
C GLN A 155 0.74 -0.37 25.49
N ILE A 156 0.49 -0.19 26.76
CA ILE A 156 -0.59 -0.84 27.50
C ILE A 156 -1.47 0.24 28.09
N ASN A 157 -2.75 0.21 27.78
CA ASN A 157 -3.76 1.16 28.25
C ASN A 157 -4.83 0.43 29.04
N VAL A 158 -5.37 1.10 30.05
CA VAL A 158 -6.59 0.65 30.70
C VAL A 158 -7.79 1.04 29.87
N ARG A 159 -8.71 0.11 29.67
CA ARG A 159 -9.96 0.33 28.91
C ARG A 159 -11.00 1.18 29.65
N SER A 160 -10.89 1.25 31.00
CA SER A 160 -11.82 2.02 31.82
C SER A 160 -11.70 3.52 31.56
N SER A 161 -12.83 4.17 31.34
CA SER A 161 -12.89 5.62 31.15
C SER A 161 -12.41 6.42 32.37
N LEU A 162 -12.53 5.85 33.56
CA LEU A 162 -12.12 6.47 34.83
C LEU A 162 -10.60 6.37 35.06
N LEU A 163 -9.92 5.45 34.38
CA LEU A 163 -8.49 5.14 34.63
C LEU A 163 -7.65 5.38 33.36
N LYS A 164 -8.11 6.24 32.44
CA LYS A 164 -7.41 6.55 31.19
C LYS A 164 -5.98 7.08 31.36
N ASP A 165 -5.67 7.63 32.52
CA ASP A 165 -4.33 8.16 32.82
C ASP A 165 -3.34 7.05 33.18
N LEU A 166 -3.82 5.83 33.49
CA LEU A 166 -2.97 4.66 33.68
C LEU A 166 -2.60 4.03 32.34
N LYS A 167 -1.56 4.56 31.75
CA LYS A 167 -0.96 4.04 30.52
C LYS A 167 0.51 3.80 30.70
N LEU A 168 1.01 2.66 30.27
CA LEU A 168 2.43 2.39 30.12
C LEU A 168 2.78 2.50 28.64
N THR A 169 3.70 3.40 28.33
CA THR A 169 4.18 3.58 26.96
C THR A 169 5.69 3.45 26.98
N LYS A 170 6.23 2.55 26.15
CA LYS A 170 7.67 2.46 25.86
C LYS A 170 7.87 2.64 24.37
N ARG A 171 8.60 3.68 24.00
CA ARG A 171 8.95 4.01 22.63
C ARG A 171 10.46 4.10 22.50
N ASP A 172 11.00 3.56 21.46
CA ASP A 172 12.41 3.71 21.10
C ASP A 172 12.55 3.84 19.58
N SER A 173 13.46 4.69 19.16
CA SER A 173 13.82 4.84 17.74
C SER A 173 15.33 4.79 17.60
N TRP A 174 15.83 4.08 16.60
CA TRP A 174 17.26 3.98 16.33
C TRP A 174 17.90 5.32 15.94
N TYR A 175 17.09 6.29 15.59
CA TYR A 175 17.57 7.61 15.18
C TYR A 175 18.05 8.47 16.37
N ASP A 176 17.54 8.21 17.57
CA ASP A 176 17.90 8.98 18.77
C ASP A 176 19.20 8.52 19.45
N ARG A 177 19.87 7.51 18.90
CA ARG A 177 21.08 6.93 19.51
C ARG A 177 22.40 7.39 18.86
N ARG A 178 22.38 8.47 18.09
CA ARG A 178 23.60 9.08 17.54
C ARG A 178 24.00 10.33 18.29
#